data_709f7b14dbe3dd2afc69b17d74f0c5c7
#
_entry.id   709f7b14dbe3dd2afc69b17d74f0c5c7
#
_cell.length_a   1.000
_cell.length_b   1.000
_cell.length_c   1.000
_cell.angle_alpha   90.00
_cell.angle_beta   90.00
_cell.angle_gamma   90.00
#
_symmetry.space_group_name_H-M   'P 1'
#
loop_
_entity.id
_entity.type
_entity.pdbx_description
1 polymer ?
#
loop_
_entity_poly.entity_id
_entity_poly.type
_entity_poly.pdbx_seq_one_letter_code
_entity_poly.pdbx_strand_id
1 'polypeptide(L)'
;MGKGQRLMVNGIKQLTISIFLGANLCTILLLWLCVGLTFISPGIFPRLSLLTLAFPIFLCVDILFIVFWLLFHARLVWVPILGALVVGGYILDYCPLHFGANDHDIEGASDCTITVISYNVGHMTTDEQRVELLRFLRTADADIVCLQEISKSFFSDRKAWLDSISYHSLQSGGVTILTHLPLLSDTIHIEYPTRSNHSIACWINCGGDSLLLVNNHLESNQLSTEEKEEYTNAITDPHRQTIKSSSRKLLGKLSEAAAYRGAQTDSICSLIKRNADYAAIVCGDLNETPISYTYQRLADCLTSAYRQAGNGPGFTYSQRSFPVRIDHIFFSSHWICESCCIDRTISSSDHYPLIVRLRKITH
;
A
#
# COMPACT_ATOMS: atom_id res chain seq x y z
N MET A 1 14.77 -51.24 25.21
CA MET A 1 13.40 -50.71 25.20
C MET A 1 12.45 -51.86 24.85
N GLY A 2 11.49 -52.20 25.76
CA GLY A 2 10.49 -53.22 25.56
C GLY A 2 9.46 -52.84 24.47
N LYS A 3 8.80 -53.85 23.87
CA LYS A 3 7.82 -53.65 22.76
C LYS A 3 6.71 -52.64 23.12
N GLY A 4 6.23 -52.62 24.39
CA GLY A 4 5.26 -51.65 24.88
C GLY A 4 5.77 -50.21 24.92
N GLN A 5 7.07 -49.99 25.30
CA GLN A 5 7.65 -48.66 25.31
C GLN A 5 7.82 -48.09 23.88
N ARG A 6 8.16 -48.93 22.91
CA ARG A 6 8.24 -48.51 21.49
C ARG A 6 6.88 -48.12 20.91
N LEU A 7 5.80 -48.86 21.26
CA LEU A 7 4.43 -48.53 20.85
C LEU A 7 3.99 -47.19 21.44
N MET A 8 4.26 -46.95 22.73
CA MET A 8 3.90 -45.69 23.40
C MET A 8 4.68 -44.50 22.80
N VAL A 9 5.98 -44.63 22.57
CA VAL A 9 6.79 -43.56 21.94
C VAL A 9 6.32 -43.27 20.51
N ASN A 10 5.99 -44.27 19.72
CA ASN A 10 5.44 -44.10 18.38
C ASN A 10 4.05 -43.41 18.43
N GLY A 11 3.20 -43.75 19.36
CA GLY A 11 1.88 -43.13 19.57
C GLY A 11 2.03 -41.63 19.92
N ILE A 12 2.93 -41.27 20.83
CA ILE A 12 3.23 -39.87 21.20
C ILE A 12 3.77 -39.12 19.99
N LYS A 13 4.71 -39.70 19.25
CA LYS A 13 5.25 -39.07 18.03
C LYS A 13 4.17 -38.79 16.98
N GLN A 14 3.28 -39.75 16.73
CA GLN A 14 2.17 -39.55 15.77
C GLN A 14 1.20 -38.47 16.25
N LEU A 15 0.85 -38.46 17.54
CA LEU A 15 -0.02 -37.41 18.11
C LEU A 15 0.61 -36.04 17.95
N THR A 16 1.90 -35.91 18.27
CA THR A 16 2.63 -34.63 18.11
C THR A 16 2.61 -34.16 16.66
N ILE A 17 2.90 -35.05 15.70
CA ILE A 17 2.85 -34.70 14.26
C ILE A 17 1.45 -34.23 13.87
N SER A 18 0.40 -34.94 14.33
CA SER A 18 -0.99 -34.57 14.02
C SER A 18 -1.39 -33.19 14.58
N ILE A 19 -0.94 -32.84 15.80
CA ILE A 19 -1.19 -31.54 16.41
C ILE A 19 -0.51 -30.42 15.59
N PHE A 20 0.77 -30.58 15.25
CA PHE A 20 1.49 -29.58 14.44
C PHE A 20 0.95 -29.48 13.02
N LEU A 21 0.52 -30.57 12.41
CA LEU A 21 -0.15 -30.57 11.12
C LEU A 21 -1.49 -29.83 11.18
N GLY A 22 -2.28 -30.08 12.22
CA GLY A 22 -3.52 -29.34 12.45
C GLY A 22 -3.30 -27.84 12.61
N ALA A 23 -2.28 -27.44 13.39
CA ALA A 23 -1.91 -26.05 13.57
C ALA A 23 -1.46 -25.39 12.23
N ASN A 24 -0.64 -26.10 11.43
CA ASN A 24 -0.23 -25.62 10.12
C ASN A 24 -1.43 -25.43 9.16
N LEU A 25 -2.35 -26.40 9.11
CA LEU A 25 -3.58 -26.28 8.31
C LEU A 25 -4.44 -25.10 8.75
N CYS A 26 -4.58 -24.86 10.05
CA CYS A 26 -5.26 -23.67 10.56
C CYS A 26 -4.57 -22.37 10.10
N THR A 27 -3.24 -22.31 10.14
CA THR A 27 -2.48 -21.15 9.65
C THR A 27 -2.75 -20.89 8.16
N ILE A 28 -2.71 -21.95 7.34
CA ILE A 28 -3.00 -21.86 5.91
C ILE A 28 -4.43 -21.35 5.66
N LEU A 29 -5.41 -21.88 6.39
CA LEU A 29 -6.81 -21.44 6.27
C LEU A 29 -6.97 -19.96 6.64
N LEU A 30 -6.29 -19.50 7.70
CA LEU A 30 -6.31 -18.09 8.08
C LEU A 30 -5.60 -17.20 7.04
N LEU A 31 -4.51 -17.67 6.44
CA LEU A 31 -3.83 -16.99 5.34
C LEU A 31 -4.75 -16.85 4.13
N TRP A 32 -5.46 -17.90 3.74
CA TRP A 32 -6.43 -17.88 2.65
C TRP A 32 -7.65 -17.01 2.98
N LEU A 33 -8.10 -17.02 4.23
CA LEU A 33 -9.19 -16.15 4.68
C LEU A 33 -8.80 -14.67 4.56
N CYS A 34 -7.57 -14.28 4.91
CA CYS A 34 -7.09 -12.91 4.71
C CYS A 34 -7.23 -12.49 3.23
N VAL A 35 -6.80 -13.35 2.31
CA VAL A 35 -6.96 -13.09 0.87
C VAL A 35 -8.42 -13.10 0.46
N GLY A 36 -9.22 -14.06 0.89
CA GLY A 36 -10.65 -14.11 0.59
C GLY A 36 -11.42 -12.86 1.01
N LEU A 37 -10.99 -12.20 2.09
CA LEU A 37 -11.61 -10.97 2.58
C LEU A 37 -11.30 -9.75 1.69
N THR A 38 -10.27 -9.79 0.87
CA THR A 38 -9.98 -8.70 -0.08
C THR A 38 -11.01 -8.57 -1.19
N PHE A 39 -11.82 -9.60 -1.45
CA PHE A 39 -12.92 -9.59 -2.42
C PHE A 39 -14.23 -9.05 -1.85
N ILE A 40 -14.31 -8.84 -0.54
CA ILE A 40 -15.54 -8.44 0.14
C ILE A 40 -15.38 -6.98 0.60
N SER A 41 -16.31 -6.12 0.15
CA SER A 41 -16.30 -4.71 0.57
C SER A 41 -16.32 -4.60 2.10
N PRO A 42 -15.43 -3.80 2.70
CA PRO A 42 -15.42 -3.54 4.14
C PRO A 42 -16.73 -2.94 4.65
N GLY A 43 -17.53 -2.33 3.79
CA GLY A 43 -18.87 -1.84 4.13
C GLY A 43 -19.85 -2.96 4.57
N ILE A 44 -19.62 -4.21 4.11
CA ILE A 44 -20.46 -5.37 4.47
C ILE A 44 -20.01 -5.97 5.80
N PHE A 45 -18.71 -6.21 5.96
CA PHE A 45 -18.14 -6.81 7.18
C PHE A 45 -16.94 -5.99 7.69
N PRO A 46 -17.15 -4.77 8.25
CA PRO A 46 -16.06 -3.85 8.57
C PRO A 46 -15.02 -4.42 9.53
N ARG A 47 -15.46 -5.14 10.57
CA ARG A 47 -14.54 -5.73 11.56
C ARG A 47 -13.76 -6.93 11.02
N LEU A 48 -14.39 -7.71 10.14
CA LEU A 48 -13.77 -8.90 9.58
C LEU A 48 -12.67 -8.51 8.58
N SER A 49 -12.86 -7.40 7.85
CA SER A 49 -11.83 -6.89 6.93
C SER A 49 -10.50 -6.59 7.62
N LEU A 50 -10.51 -6.26 8.93
CA LEU A 50 -9.27 -6.01 9.68
C LEU A 50 -8.38 -7.26 9.83
N LEU A 51 -8.92 -8.46 9.59
CA LEU A 51 -8.11 -9.69 9.64
C LEU A 51 -7.04 -9.69 8.55
N THR A 52 -7.24 -8.96 7.44
CA THR A 52 -6.24 -8.82 6.38
C THR A 52 -4.92 -8.21 6.88
N LEU A 53 -4.95 -7.40 7.94
CA LEU A 53 -3.75 -6.84 8.58
C LEU A 53 -2.88 -7.93 9.22
N ALA A 54 -3.45 -9.09 9.54
CA ALA A 54 -2.70 -10.23 10.11
C ALA A 54 -2.04 -11.12 9.04
N PHE A 55 -2.25 -10.84 7.75
CA PHE A 55 -1.64 -11.61 6.65
C PHE A 55 -0.13 -11.83 6.82
N PRO A 56 0.71 -10.80 7.08
CA PRO A 56 2.15 -11.01 7.23
C PRO A 56 2.50 -11.90 8.42
N ILE A 57 1.70 -11.88 9.48
CA ILE A 57 1.90 -12.77 10.65
C ILE A 57 1.65 -14.22 10.24
N PHE A 58 0.54 -14.51 9.58
CA PHE A 58 0.23 -15.87 9.14
C PHE A 58 1.22 -16.36 8.09
N LEU A 59 1.69 -15.48 7.20
CA LEU A 59 2.74 -15.81 6.24
C LEU A 59 4.06 -16.17 6.94
N CYS A 60 4.48 -15.39 7.94
CA CYS A 60 5.67 -15.70 8.73
C CYS A 60 5.54 -17.05 9.45
N VAL A 61 4.37 -17.32 10.06
CA VAL A 61 4.12 -18.60 10.74
C VAL A 61 4.14 -19.77 9.74
N ASP A 62 3.59 -19.59 8.55
CA ASP A 62 3.62 -20.62 7.50
C ASP A 62 5.04 -20.91 7.03
N ILE A 63 5.89 -19.88 6.87
CA ILE A 63 7.33 -20.04 6.58
C ILE A 63 8.03 -20.80 7.71
N LEU A 64 7.71 -20.52 8.97
CA LEU A 64 8.25 -21.27 10.10
C LEU A 64 7.82 -22.73 10.06
N PHE A 65 6.62 -23.07 9.60
CA PHE A 65 6.21 -24.44 9.37
C PHE A 65 6.98 -25.12 8.25
N ILE A 66 7.37 -24.41 7.19
CA ILE A 66 8.28 -24.96 6.15
C ILE A 66 9.59 -25.39 6.80
N VAL A 67 10.22 -24.51 7.59
CA VAL A 67 11.47 -24.82 8.30
C VAL A 67 11.27 -25.99 9.29
N PHE A 68 10.20 -25.96 10.07
CA PHE A 68 9.87 -27.02 11.03
C PHE A 68 9.75 -28.39 10.34
N TRP A 69 8.98 -28.49 9.24
CA TRP A 69 8.80 -29.75 8.53
C TRP A 69 10.07 -30.23 7.85
N LEU A 70 10.92 -29.35 7.33
CA LEU A 70 12.23 -29.71 6.80
C LEU A 70 13.10 -30.41 7.85
N LEU A 71 13.06 -29.92 9.09
CA LEU A 71 13.89 -30.46 10.19
C LEU A 71 13.32 -31.75 10.79
N PHE A 72 12.00 -31.86 10.93
CA PHE A 72 11.39 -32.95 11.71
C PHE A 72 10.65 -33.99 10.88
N HIS A 73 10.09 -33.60 9.70
CA HIS A 73 9.30 -34.51 8.86
C HIS A 73 9.21 -34.01 7.40
N ALA A 74 10.30 -34.11 6.65
CA ALA A 74 10.47 -33.52 5.32
C ALA A 74 9.32 -33.80 4.32
N ARG A 75 8.61 -34.96 4.48
CA ARG A 75 7.47 -35.25 3.61
C ARG A 75 6.28 -34.31 3.78
N LEU A 76 6.15 -33.64 4.94
CA LEU A 76 5.06 -32.70 5.22
C LEU A 76 5.37 -31.26 4.83
N VAL A 77 6.61 -30.96 4.35
CA VAL A 77 7.01 -29.64 3.90
C VAL A 77 6.14 -29.11 2.75
N TRP A 78 5.57 -30.03 1.95
CA TRP A 78 4.69 -29.64 0.84
C TRP A 78 3.38 -29.03 1.29
N VAL A 79 2.94 -29.29 2.53
CA VAL A 79 1.67 -28.73 3.06
C VAL A 79 1.72 -27.19 3.11
N PRO A 80 2.65 -26.55 3.84
CA PRO A 80 2.76 -25.08 3.84
C PRO A 80 3.16 -24.52 2.47
N ILE A 81 4.05 -25.18 1.71
CA ILE A 81 4.43 -24.71 0.37
C ILE A 81 3.21 -24.62 -0.56
N LEU A 82 2.39 -25.67 -0.63
CA LEU A 82 1.18 -25.66 -1.46
C LEU A 82 0.16 -24.64 -0.95
N GLY A 83 0.05 -24.49 0.38
CA GLY A 83 -0.78 -23.46 1.00
C GLY A 83 -0.39 -22.04 0.58
N ALA A 84 0.92 -21.74 0.59
CA ALA A 84 1.45 -20.45 0.16
C ALA A 84 1.33 -20.22 -1.35
N LEU A 85 1.52 -21.26 -2.17
CA LEU A 85 1.41 -21.17 -3.63
C LEU A 85 0.02 -20.73 -4.10
N VAL A 86 -1.05 -21.13 -3.40
CA VAL A 86 -2.43 -20.72 -3.72
C VAL A 86 -2.60 -19.20 -3.61
N VAL A 87 -1.90 -18.55 -2.69
CA VAL A 87 -1.93 -17.10 -2.47
C VAL A 87 -0.68 -16.39 -2.97
N GLY A 88 0.10 -17.05 -3.81
CA GLY A 88 1.41 -16.56 -4.27
C GLY A 88 1.37 -15.19 -4.94
N GLY A 89 0.30 -14.89 -5.70
CA GLY A 89 0.06 -13.57 -6.27
C GLY A 89 0.02 -12.47 -5.21
N TYR A 90 -0.70 -12.70 -4.12
CA TYR A 90 -0.84 -11.75 -3.00
C TYR A 90 0.44 -11.63 -2.18
N ILE A 91 1.21 -12.72 -2.04
CA ILE A 91 2.54 -12.68 -1.43
C ILE A 91 3.45 -11.74 -2.22
N LEU A 92 3.40 -11.82 -3.55
CA LEU A 92 4.17 -10.93 -4.43
C LEU A 92 3.61 -9.48 -4.45
N ASP A 93 2.30 -9.26 -4.23
CA ASP A 93 1.77 -7.90 -4.00
C ASP A 93 2.33 -7.31 -2.71
N TYR A 94 2.42 -8.12 -1.66
CA TYR A 94 2.95 -7.69 -0.36
C TYR A 94 4.48 -7.50 -0.38
N CYS A 95 5.19 -8.45 -0.95
CA CYS A 95 6.66 -8.49 -0.97
C CYS A 95 7.15 -8.98 -2.36
N PRO A 96 7.16 -8.10 -3.37
CA PRO A 96 7.67 -8.46 -4.69
C PRO A 96 9.17 -8.73 -4.62
N LEU A 97 9.64 -9.66 -5.45
CA LEU A 97 11.04 -10.05 -5.55
C LEU A 97 11.48 -9.92 -7.02
N HIS A 98 12.31 -8.93 -7.29
CA HIS A 98 12.93 -8.73 -8.60
C HIS A 98 14.45 -8.86 -8.45
N PHE A 99 15.01 -9.88 -9.10
CA PHE A 99 16.45 -10.16 -9.09
C PHE A 99 17.04 -9.72 -10.43
N GLY A 100 17.67 -8.56 -10.45
CA GLY A 100 18.37 -8.02 -11.63
C GLY A 100 17.84 -6.66 -12.07
N ALA A 101 18.58 -5.99 -12.96
CA ALA A 101 18.11 -4.79 -13.64
C ALA A 101 16.94 -5.18 -14.55
N ASN A 102 15.85 -4.45 -14.47
CA ASN A 102 14.75 -4.59 -15.42
C ASN A 102 15.12 -3.88 -16.73
N ASP A 103 16.15 -4.41 -17.43
CA ASP A 103 16.38 -4.06 -18.83
C ASP A 103 15.26 -4.72 -19.65
N HIS A 104 14.09 -4.14 -19.60
CA HIS A 104 13.04 -4.46 -20.54
C HIS A 104 13.31 -3.70 -21.85
N ASP A 105 14.07 -4.30 -22.75
CA ASP A 105 13.98 -3.98 -24.17
C ASP A 105 12.58 -4.40 -24.65
N ILE A 106 11.59 -3.53 -24.41
CA ILE A 106 10.21 -3.79 -24.81
C ILE A 106 10.07 -3.25 -26.23
N GLU A 107 9.84 -4.15 -27.18
CA GLU A 107 9.40 -3.78 -28.53
C GLU A 107 8.15 -2.91 -28.42
N GLY A 108 8.17 -1.72 -29.02
CA GLY A 108 7.06 -0.75 -29.00
C GLY A 108 7.08 0.26 -27.85
N ALA A 109 8.15 0.33 -27.05
CA ALA A 109 8.30 1.41 -26.05
C ALA A 109 8.62 2.74 -26.76
N SER A 110 7.88 3.78 -26.40
CA SER A 110 8.15 5.15 -26.85
C SER A 110 9.30 5.76 -26.06
N ASP A 111 9.95 6.80 -26.61
CA ASP A 111 10.95 7.62 -25.89
C ASP A 111 10.30 8.48 -24.78
N CYS A 112 8.95 8.48 -24.66
CA CYS A 112 8.25 9.26 -23.66
C CYS A 112 8.30 8.54 -22.31
N THR A 113 9.09 9.05 -21.40
CA THR A 113 9.18 8.62 -20.00
C THR A 113 8.75 9.75 -19.09
N ILE A 114 8.09 9.41 -17.97
CA ILE A 114 7.72 10.35 -16.92
C ILE A 114 8.12 9.82 -15.55
N THR A 115 8.53 10.76 -14.69
CA THR A 115 8.78 10.49 -13.27
C THR A 115 7.60 10.96 -12.44
N VAL A 116 7.04 10.07 -11.64
CA VAL A 116 5.89 10.33 -10.76
C VAL A 116 6.29 10.11 -9.32
N ILE A 117 5.99 11.08 -8.45
CA ILE A 117 6.22 11.00 -7.00
C ILE A 117 4.88 11.04 -6.27
N SER A 118 4.69 10.16 -5.30
CA SER A 118 3.64 10.24 -4.29
C SER A 118 4.27 10.39 -2.92
N TYR A 119 3.86 11.41 -2.15
CA TYR A 119 4.43 11.70 -0.86
C TYR A 119 3.40 12.32 0.10
N ASN A 120 3.05 11.59 1.17
CA ASN A 120 2.35 12.18 2.30
C ASN A 120 3.39 12.95 3.14
N VAL A 121 3.28 14.29 3.12
CA VAL A 121 4.26 15.17 3.77
C VAL A 121 4.02 15.34 5.27
N GLY A 122 2.92 14.78 5.78
CA GLY A 122 2.49 14.99 7.17
C GLY A 122 2.14 16.44 7.46
N HIS A 123 1.68 16.69 8.66
CA HIS A 123 1.46 18.06 9.11
C HIS A 123 2.80 18.72 9.43
N MET A 124 3.43 19.34 8.42
CA MET A 124 4.69 20.08 8.61
C MET A 124 4.51 21.19 9.63
N THR A 125 5.10 21.04 10.79
CA THR A 125 5.00 21.97 11.91
C THR A 125 6.17 22.95 11.99
N THR A 126 7.33 22.59 11.39
CA THR A 126 8.55 23.39 11.44
C THR A 126 8.95 23.95 10.08
N ASP A 127 9.71 25.05 10.08
CA ASP A 127 10.22 25.64 8.84
C ASP A 127 11.32 24.76 8.22
N GLU A 128 12.07 24.01 9.01
CA GLU A 128 13.06 23.06 8.53
C GLU A 128 12.43 21.99 7.64
N GLN A 129 11.30 21.39 8.09
CA GLN A 129 10.54 20.40 7.30
C GLN A 129 10.07 21.00 5.97
N ARG A 130 9.58 22.25 5.98
CA ARG A 130 9.15 22.97 4.78
C ARG A 130 10.31 23.23 3.80
N VAL A 131 11.47 23.64 4.33
CA VAL A 131 12.67 23.87 3.51
C VAL A 131 13.18 22.56 2.93
N GLU A 132 13.16 21.48 3.70
CA GLU A 132 13.53 20.13 3.23
C GLU A 132 12.64 19.68 2.07
N LEU A 133 11.31 19.81 2.20
CA LEU A 133 10.37 19.50 1.12
C LEU A 133 10.65 20.32 -0.15
N LEU A 134 10.83 21.65 -0.02
CA LEU A 134 11.12 22.51 -1.18
C LEU A 134 12.43 22.15 -1.87
N ARG A 135 13.45 21.76 -1.09
CA ARG A 135 14.73 21.27 -1.64
C ARG A 135 14.53 19.94 -2.35
N PHE A 136 13.81 19.02 -1.74
CA PHE A 136 13.49 17.72 -2.33
C PHE A 136 12.76 17.87 -3.67
N LEU A 137 11.69 18.68 -3.73
CA LEU A 137 10.93 18.93 -4.96
C LEU A 137 11.80 19.49 -6.09
N ARG A 138 12.71 20.43 -5.76
CA ARG A 138 13.64 21.01 -6.76
C ARG A 138 14.67 19.99 -7.25
N THR A 139 15.15 19.10 -6.36
CA THR A 139 16.20 18.13 -6.70
C THR A 139 15.64 16.93 -7.43
N ALA A 140 14.42 16.52 -7.09
CA ALA A 140 13.78 15.38 -7.71
C ALA A 140 13.36 15.64 -9.17
N ASP A 141 13.06 16.91 -9.51
CA ASP A 141 12.73 17.38 -10.87
C ASP A 141 11.76 16.42 -11.60
N ALA A 142 10.69 16.01 -10.89
CA ALA A 142 9.76 15.01 -11.38
C ALA A 142 8.66 15.64 -12.24
N ASP A 143 8.19 14.95 -13.27
CA ASP A 143 7.13 15.43 -14.15
C ASP A 143 5.80 15.63 -13.42
N ILE A 144 5.53 14.76 -12.43
CA ILE A 144 4.30 14.74 -11.62
C ILE A 144 4.66 14.50 -10.16
N VAL A 145 4.15 15.35 -9.26
CA VAL A 145 4.26 15.16 -7.81
C VAL A 145 2.88 15.26 -7.18
N CYS A 146 2.49 14.20 -6.48
CA CYS A 146 1.25 14.09 -5.74
C CYS A 146 1.54 14.14 -4.24
N LEU A 147 1.11 15.20 -3.58
CA LEU A 147 1.33 15.43 -2.16
C LEU A 147 0.04 15.26 -1.38
N GLN A 148 0.14 14.71 -0.16
CA GLN A 148 -0.95 14.57 0.79
C GLN A 148 -0.58 15.27 2.12
N GLU A 149 -1.57 15.67 2.89
CA GLU A 149 -1.46 16.39 4.18
C GLU A 149 -0.80 17.77 4.12
N ILE A 150 -0.84 18.42 2.96
CA ILE A 150 -0.27 19.75 2.80
C ILE A 150 -1.30 20.86 3.13
N SER A 151 -0.87 21.90 3.82
CA SER A 151 -1.78 23.02 4.14
C SER A 151 -2.20 23.77 2.87
N LYS A 152 -3.45 24.26 2.86
CA LYS A 152 -4.02 25.00 1.71
C LYS A 152 -3.20 26.24 1.33
N SER A 153 -2.58 26.92 2.29
CA SER A 153 -1.79 28.13 2.03
C SER A 153 -0.34 27.85 1.65
N PHE A 154 0.13 26.61 1.78
CA PHE A 154 1.55 26.33 1.63
C PHE A 154 2.13 26.81 0.28
N PHE A 155 1.46 26.49 -0.82
CA PHE A 155 1.92 26.88 -2.15
C PHE A 155 1.34 28.22 -2.60
N SER A 156 0.18 28.68 -2.12
CA SER A 156 -0.32 30.02 -2.40
C SER A 156 0.65 31.10 -1.91
N ASP A 157 1.23 30.88 -0.72
CA ASP A 157 2.21 31.79 -0.13
C ASP A 157 3.59 31.70 -0.80
N ARG A 158 3.79 30.72 -1.69
CA ARG A 158 5.06 30.40 -2.39
C ARG A 158 4.89 30.35 -3.91
N LYS A 159 3.94 31.12 -4.44
CA LYS A 159 3.69 31.13 -5.88
C LYS A 159 4.95 31.47 -6.70
N ALA A 160 5.70 32.46 -6.27
CA ALA A 160 6.96 32.83 -6.95
C ALA A 160 8.00 31.69 -6.94
N TRP A 161 7.97 30.85 -5.92
CA TRP A 161 8.84 29.65 -5.89
C TRP A 161 8.35 28.59 -6.88
N LEU A 162 7.03 28.29 -6.93
CA LEU A 162 6.47 27.41 -7.95
C LEU A 162 6.79 27.87 -9.36
N ASP A 163 6.61 29.17 -9.62
CA ASP A 163 6.89 29.76 -10.92
C ASP A 163 8.40 29.63 -11.28
N SER A 164 9.30 29.69 -10.28
CA SER A 164 10.75 29.53 -10.48
C SER A 164 11.19 28.13 -10.88
N ILE A 165 10.35 27.10 -10.61
CA ILE A 165 10.58 25.70 -10.97
C ILE A 165 9.58 25.18 -11.98
N SER A 166 8.75 26.07 -12.56
CA SER A 166 7.83 25.79 -13.66
C SER A 166 6.76 24.72 -13.38
N TYR A 167 6.35 24.52 -12.11
CA TYR A 167 5.23 23.64 -11.78
C TYR A 167 3.89 24.35 -11.87
N HIS A 168 2.94 23.73 -12.57
CA HIS A 168 1.51 23.98 -12.36
C HIS A 168 1.05 23.29 -11.06
N SER A 169 0.13 23.90 -10.33
CA SER A 169 -0.39 23.33 -9.09
C SER A 169 -1.90 23.30 -9.05
N LEU A 170 -2.47 22.15 -8.66
CA LEU A 170 -3.88 21.99 -8.32
C LEU A 170 -3.97 21.50 -6.88
N GLN A 171 -4.83 22.14 -6.06
CA GLN A 171 -4.95 21.83 -4.64
C GLN A 171 -6.38 21.82 -4.17
N SER A 172 -6.75 20.82 -3.37
CA SER A 172 -8.01 20.76 -2.64
C SER A 172 -7.90 19.82 -1.43
N GLY A 173 -8.51 20.21 -0.31
CA GLY A 173 -8.69 19.31 0.85
C GLY A 173 -7.42 18.69 1.45
N GLY A 174 -6.26 19.37 1.35
CA GLY A 174 -4.98 18.84 1.85
C GLY A 174 -4.25 17.93 0.87
N VAL A 175 -4.78 17.71 -0.33
CA VAL A 175 -4.08 17.03 -1.42
C VAL A 175 -3.68 18.03 -2.51
N THR A 176 -2.50 17.83 -3.09
CA THR A 176 -1.95 18.74 -4.12
C THR A 176 -1.33 17.92 -5.24
N ILE A 177 -1.58 18.33 -6.47
CA ILE A 177 -0.89 17.87 -7.66
C ILE A 177 0.02 19.00 -8.13
N LEU A 178 1.30 18.70 -8.32
CA LEU A 178 2.27 19.57 -9.00
C LEU A 178 2.70 18.86 -10.28
N THR A 179 2.77 19.59 -11.40
CA THR A 179 3.21 19.00 -12.66
C THR A 179 3.87 20.02 -13.59
N HIS A 180 4.89 19.59 -14.31
CA HIS A 180 5.47 20.34 -15.43
C HIS A 180 4.65 20.18 -16.72
N LEU A 181 3.78 19.17 -16.76
CA LEU A 181 3.00 18.87 -17.94
C LEU A 181 1.80 19.83 -18.06
N PRO A 182 1.37 20.19 -19.29
CA PRO A 182 0.24 21.09 -19.48
C PRO A 182 -1.06 20.53 -18.92
N LEU A 183 -1.78 21.32 -18.12
CA LEU A 183 -3.10 20.98 -17.61
C LEU A 183 -4.14 21.11 -18.73
N LEU A 184 -5.00 20.10 -18.89
CA LEU A 184 -6.12 20.07 -19.82
C LEU A 184 -7.46 20.32 -19.11
N SER A 185 -7.49 20.27 -17.79
CA SER A 185 -8.69 20.53 -16.99
C SER A 185 -8.31 21.21 -15.67
N ASP A 186 -9.31 21.83 -15.05
CA ASP A 186 -9.28 22.19 -13.65
C ASP A 186 -9.37 20.95 -12.75
N THR A 187 -9.35 21.17 -11.44
CA THR A 187 -9.51 20.12 -10.44
C THR A 187 -10.86 19.43 -10.57
N ILE A 188 -10.86 18.13 -10.74
CA ILE A 188 -12.03 17.26 -10.70
C ILE A 188 -12.15 16.71 -9.27
N HIS A 189 -13.26 17.03 -8.61
CA HIS A 189 -13.57 16.46 -7.31
C HIS A 189 -14.26 15.12 -7.46
N ILE A 190 -13.75 14.11 -6.74
CA ILE A 190 -14.36 12.78 -6.72
C ILE A 190 -15.30 12.71 -5.52
N GLU A 191 -16.59 12.56 -5.80
CA GLU A 191 -17.59 12.48 -4.74
C GLU A 191 -17.69 11.07 -4.17
N TYR A 192 -17.54 10.98 -2.85
CA TYR A 192 -17.70 9.77 -2.07
C TYR A 192 -17.88 10.12 -0.57
N PRO A 193 -18.38 9.18 0.24
CA PRO A 193 -18.45 9.39 1.69
C PRO A 193 -17.06 9.60 2.29
N THR A 194 -16.89 10.66 3.07
CA THR A 194 -15.63 10.95 3.78
C THR A 194 -15.91 11.75 5.04
N ARG A 195 -15.00 11.71 6.01
CA ARG A 195 -15.02 12.58 7.18
C ARG A 195 -14.09 13.78 7.02
N SER A 196 -12.92 13.58 6.42
CA SER A 196 -11.88 14.61 6.35
C SER A 196 -10.95 14.49 5.15
N ASN A 197 -10.80 13.31 4.58
CA ASN A 197 -9.81 13.05 3.55
C ASN A 197 -10.41 13.16 2.14
N HIS A 198 -9.59 13.56 1.17
CA HIS A 198 -10.04 13.90 -0.17
C HIS A 198 -9.19 13.26 -1.26
N SER A 199 -9.80 13.09 -2.43
CA SER A 199 -9.08 12.80 -3.68
C SER A 199 -9.40 13.88 -4.70
N ILE A 200 -8.42 14.20 -5.51
CA ILE A 200 -8.59 15.09 -6.66
C ILE A 200 -8.09 14.41 -7.92
N ALA A 201 -8.70 14.73 -9.03
CA ALA A 201 -8.24 14.30 -10.34
C ALA A 201 -8.08 15.48 -11.28
N CYS A 202 -7.29 15.30 -12.32
CA CYS A 202 -7.19 16.25 -13.44
C CYS A 202 -6.79 15.52 -14.72
N TRP A 203 -7.00 16.19 -15.84
CA TRP A 203 -6.46 15.78 -17.11
C TRP A 203 -5.20 16.58 -17.41
N ILE A 204 -4.14 15.89 -17.83
CA ILE A 204 -2.87 16.48 -18.25
C ILE A 204 -2.50 16.00 -19.65
N ASN A 205 -1.78 16.85 -20.40
CA ASN A 205 -1.23 16.48 -21.69
C ASN A 205 0.12 15.82 -21.51
N CYS A 206 0.23 14.56 -21.89
CA CYS A 206 1.48 13.83 -21.84
C CYS A 206 1.90 13.36 -23.23
N GLY A 207 2.79 14.14 -23.86
CA GLY A 207 3.30 13.84 -25.20
C GLY A 207 2.21 13.87 -26.30
N GLY A 208 1.19 14.73 -26.16
CA GLY A 208 0.07 14.85 -27.10
C GLY A 208 -1.17 14.06 -26.71
N ASP A 209 -1.09 13.12 -25.78
CA ASP A 209 -2.21 12.32 -25.30
C ASP A 209 -2.75 12.81 -23.96
N SER A 210 -4.04 12.57 -23.72
CA SER A 210 -4.69 12.89 -22.47
C SER A 210 -4.41 11.82 -21.43
N LEU A 211 -3.89 12.23 -20.26
CA LEU A 211 -3.64 11.38 -19.10
C LEU A 211 -4.56 11.80 -17.95
N LEU A 212 -5.36 10.86 -17.45
CA LEU A 212 -6.13 11.04 -16.21
C LEU A 212 -5.21 10.77 -15.01
N LEU A 213 -4.97 11.81 -14.22
CA LEU A 213 -4.21 11.71 -12.97
C LEU A 213 -5.14 11.81 -11.78
N VAL A 214 -5.01 10.90 -10.82
CA VAL A 214 -5.76 10.90 -9.56
C VAL A 214 -4.78 10.90 -8.39
N ASN A 215 -4.88 11.90 -7.52
CA ASN A 215 -4.15 11.97 -6.26
C ASN A 215 -5.11 11.71 -5.10
N ASN A 216 -4.80 10.71 -4.29
CA ASN A 216 -5.65 10.24 -3.20
C ASN A 216 -5.00 10.48 -1.84
N HIS A 217 -5.82 10.91 -0.89
CA HIS A 217 -5.60 10.68 0.52
C HIS A 217 -6.89 10.06 1.04
N LEU A 218 -6.95 8.72 1.11
CA LEU A 218 -8.14 8.01 1.54
C LEU A 218 -8.32 8.11 3.05
N GLU A 219 -9.53 7.81 3.53
CA GLU A 219 -9.91 8.00 4.93
C GLU A 219 -8.88 7.43 5.90
N SER A 220 -8.32 8.28 6.76
CA SER A 220 -7.34 7.90 7.77
C SER A 220 -8.01 7.22 8.97
N ASN A 221 -7.23 6.47 9.73
CA ASN A 221 -7.74 5.79 10.93
C ASN A 221 -8.06 6.75 12.08
N GLN A 222 -7.71 8.04 11.96
CA GLN A 222 -7.95 9.12 12.93
C GLN A 222 -7.57 8.73 14.37
N LEU A 223 -6.41 8.07 14.51
CA LEU A 223 -5.90 7.70 15.82
C LEU A 223 -5.18 8.89 16.45
N SER A 224 -5.54 9.22 17.70
CA SER A 224 -4.78 10.21 18.47
C SER A 224 -3.38 9.67 18.81
N THR A 225 -2.47 10.55 19.25
CA THR A 225 -1.12 10.15 19.67
C THR A 225 -1.18 9.11 20.79
N GLU A 226 -2.09 9.29 21.75
CA GLU A 226 -2.29 8.37 22.86
C GLU A 226 -2.82 7.01 22.36
N GLU A 227 -3.77 7.02 21.39
CA GLU A 227 -4.30 5.79 20.80
C GLU A 227 -3.24 5.05 19.98
N LYS A 228 -2.34 5.77 19.29
CA LYS A 228 -1.18 5.18 18.58
C LYS A 228 -0.20 4.55 19.56
N GLU A 229 0.07 5.19 20.70
CA GLU A 229 0.91 4.65 21.78
C GLU A 229 0.26 3.43 22.46
N GLU A 230 -1.04 3.48 22.76
CA GLU A 230 -1.78 2.33 23.29
C GLU A 230 -1.74 1.13 22.33
N TYR A 231 -1.89 1.38 21.03
CA TYR A 231 -1.78 0.33 20.00
C TYR A 231 -0.37 -0.29 19.98
N THR A 232 0.66 0.56 20.00
CA THR A 232 2.06 0.13 20.07
C THR A 232 2.32 -0.71 21.32
N ASN A 233 1.86 -0.23 22.48
CA ASN A 233 2.01 -0.93 23.75
C ASN A 233 1.25 -2.27 23.78
N ALA A 234 0.07 -2.35 23.15
CA ALA A 234 -0.70 -3.59 23.06
C ALA A 234 0.01 -4.68 22.23
N ILE A 235 0.80 -4.28 21.23
CA ILE A 235 1.61 -5.21 20.43
C ILE A 235 2.89 -5.61 21.17
N THR A 236 3.55 -4.67 21.86
CA THR A 236 4.86 -4.90 22.50
C THR A 236 4.77 -5.50 23.90
N ASP A 237 3.68 -5.24 24.65
CA ASP A 237 3.43 -5.76 26.00
C ASP A 237 1.97 -6.17 26.21
N PRO A 238 1.58 -7.39 25.78
CA PRO A 238 0.19 -7.86 25.80
C PRO A 238 -0.36 -8.16 27.20
N HIS A 239 0.43 -8.04 28.29
CA HIS A 239 0.01 -8.37 29.66
C HIS A 239 -0.65 -7.22 30.44
N ARG A 240 -0.75 -6.00 29.88
CA ARG A 240 -1.41 -4.87 30.56
C ARG A 240 -2.95 -4.99 30.53
N GLN A 241 -3.59 -5.01 31.69
CA GLN A 241 -5.05 -5.19 31.87
C GLN A 241 -5.95 -4.07 31.28
N THR A 242 -5.38 -2.94 30.88
CA THR A 242 -6.10 -1.78 30.29
C THR A 242 -6.58 -2.05 28.84
N ILE A 243 -6.19 -3.16 28.25
CA ILE A 243 -6.28 -3.45 26.80
C ILE A 243 -7.73 -3.62 26.30
N LYS A 244 -8.67 -4.12 27.12
CA LYS A 244 -9.98 -4.58 26.58
C LYS A 244 -10.93 -3.46 26.11
N SER A 245 -11.00 -2.32 26.78
CA SER A 245 -11.91 -1.22 26.36
C SER A 245 -11.29 -0.39 25.23
N SER A 246 -10.01 -0.06 25.33
CA SER A 246 -9.24 0.66 24.31
C SER A 246 -9.17 -0.13 23.01
N SER A 247 -8.91 -1.44 23.06
CA SER A 247 -8.87 -2.30 21.87
C SER A 247 -10.20 -2.34 21.12
N ARG A 248 -11.34 -2.37 21.83
CA ARG A 248 -12.66 -2.37 21.17
C ARG A 248 -12.95 -1.06 20.44
N LYS A 249 -12.59 0.10 21.05
CA LYS A 249 -12.73 1.41 20.46
C LYS A 249 -11.83 1.56 19.23
N LEU A 250 -10.58 1.11 19.35
CA LEU A 250 -9.60 1.09 18.27
C LEU A 250 -10.08 0.26 17.08
N LEU A 251 -10.49 -0.99 17.31
CA LEU A 251 -11.04 -1.86 16.26
C LEU A 251 -12.29 -1.23 15.62
N GLY A 252 -13.10 -0.50 16.39
CA GLY A 252 -14.25 0.26 15.88
C GLY A 252 -13.80 1.32 14.88
N LYS A 253 -12.84 2.18 15.26
CA LYS A 253 -12.30 3.23 14.38
C LYS A 253 -11.68 2.66 13.10
N LEU A 254 -10.82 1.65 13.24
CA LEU A 254 -10.16 1.01 12.11
C LEU A 254 -11.18 0.40 11.13
N SER A 255 -12.19 -0.31 11.64
CA SER A 255 -13.20 -0.94 10.82
C SER A 255 -14.10 0.07 10.10
N GLU A 256 -14.44 1.17 10.76
CA GLU A 256 -15.21 2.23 10.17
C GLU A 256 -14.41 2.97 9.07
N ALA A 257 -13.15 3.30 9.32
CA ALA A 257 -12.26 3.89 8.32
C ALA A 257 -12.10 2.97 7.09
N ALA A 258 -11.95 1.66 7.29
CA ALA A 258 -11.88 0.68 6.20
C ALA A 258 -13.16 0.69 5.34
N ALA A 259 -14.35 0.82 5.96
CA ALA A 259 -15.60 0.91 5.22
C ALA A 259 -15.68 2.18 4.35
N TYR A 260 -15.22 3.33 4.85
CA TYR A 260 -15.11 4.55 4.06
C TYR A 260 -14.14 4.37 2.90
N ARG A 261 -12.93 3.84 3.13
CA ARG A 261 -11.93 3.58 2.08
C ARG A 261 -12.45 2.67 0.98
N GLY A 262 -13.22 1.64 1.34
CA GLY A 262 -13.88 0.77 0.36
C GLY A 262 -14.80 1.54 -0.59
N ALA A 263 -15.69 2.39 -0.05
CA ALA A 263 -16.59 3.21 -0.84
C ALA A 263 -15.85 4.26 -1.69
N GLN A 264 -14.82 4.89 -1.13
CA GLN A 264 -13.95 5.84 -1.83
C GLN A 264 -13.27 5.18 -3.03
N THR A 265 -12.72 3.98 -2.82
CA THR A 265 -12.05 3.20 -3.88
C THR A 265 -13.02 2.80 -4.99
N ASP A 266 -14.24 2.39 -4.66
CA ASP A 266 -15.26 2.05 -5.65
C ASP A 266 -15.61 3.25 -6.54
N SER A 267 -15.68 4.47 -5.98
CA SER A 267 -15.89 5.70 -6.73
C SER A 267 -14.71 6.00 -7.68
N ILE A 268 -13.46 5.84 -7.19
CA ILE A 268 -12.25 6.01 -7.99
C ILE A 268 -12.20 5.00 -9.13
N CYS A 269 -12.44 3.72 -8.85
CA CYS A 269 -12.48 2.66 -9.87
C CYS A 269 -13.58 2.92 -10.91
N SER A 270 -14.71 3.48 -10.49
CA SER A 270 -15.78 3.87 -11.40
C SER A 270 -15.36 5.02 -12.34
N LEU A 271 -14.60 5.99 -11.83
CA LEU A 271 -14.00 7.06 -12.64
C LEU A 271 -13.03 6.48 -13.68
N ILE A 272 -12.11 5.61 -13.25
CA ILE A 272 -11.14 4.95 -14.13
C ILE A 272 -11.84 4.14 -15.23
N LYS A 273 -12.83 3.33 -14.87
CA LYS A 273 -13.56 2.49 -15.84
C LYS A 273 -14.33 3.30 -16.88
N ARG A 274 -14.90 4.44 -16.49
CA ARG A 274 -15.58 5.35 -17.46
C ARG A 274 -14.63 6.01 -18.44
N ASN A 275 -13.33 6.03 -18.12
CA ASN A 275 -12.28 6.64 -18.92
C ASN A 275 -11.21 5.60 -19.34
N ALA A 276 -11.60 4.33 -19.51
CA ALA A 276 -10.68 3.22 -19.77
C ALA A 276 -9.88 3.34 -21.09
N ASP A 277 -10.39 4.13 -22.04
CA ASP A 277 -9.72 4.40 -23.32
C ASP A 277 -8.53 5.36 -23.20
N TYR A 278 -8.37 6.00 -22.05
CA TYR A 278 -7.30 6.96 -21.78
C TYR A 278 -6.26 6.39 -20.82
N ALA A 279 -5.04 6.88 -20.95
CA ALA A 279 -4.00 6.63 -19.99
C ALA A 279 -4.43 7.14 -18.60
N ALA A 280 -4.14 6.38 -17.57
CA ALA A 280 -4.47 6.76 -16.19
C ALA A 280 -3.33 6.46 -15.23
N ILE A 281 -3.15 7.35 -14.25
CA ILE A 281 -2.26 7.17 -13.09
C ILE A 281 -3.07 7.49 -11.83
N VAL A 282 -3.04 6.59 -10.87
CA VAL A 282 -3.68 6.73 -9.55
C VAL A 282 -2.62 6.59 -8.49
N CYS A 283 -2.42 7.60 -7.67
CA CYS A 283 -1.42 7.57 -6.60
C CYS A 283 -1.94 8.19 -5.31
N GLY A 284 -1.19 8.00 -4.25
CA GLY A 284 -1.44 8.61 -2.96
C GLY A 284 -1.37 7.66 -1.78
N ASP A 285 -1.68 8.21 -0.62
CA ASP A 285 -1.86 7.48 0.61
C ASP A 285 -3.25 6.82 0.64
N LEU A 286 -3.28 5.51 0.48
CA LEU A 286 -4.51 4.72 0.55
C LEU A 286 -4.89 4.34 1.99
N ASN A 287 -4.02 4.59 2.97
CA ASN A 287 -4.18 4.13 4.35
C ASN A 287 -4.44 2.61 4.48
N GLU A 288 -4.06 1.82 3.45
CA GLU A 288 -4.28 0.38 3.36
C GLU A 288 -3.06 -0.35 2.79
N THR A 289 -2.83 -1.54 3.31
CA THR A 289 -1.76 -2.44 2.84
C THR A 289 -2.15 -3.13 1.53
N PRO A 290 -1.20 -3.78 0.82
CA PRO A 290 -1.50 -4.53 -0.40
C PRO A 290 -2.52 -5.66 -0.23
N ILE A 291 -2.66 -6.18 1.00
CA ILE A 291 -3.66 -7.19 1.30
C ILE A 291 -4.89 -6.50 1.91
N SER A 292 -5.61 -5.79 1.06
CA SER A 292 -6.85 -5.09 1.42
C SER A 292 -7.80 -5.04 0.23
N TYR A 293 -9.08 -4.84 0.50
CA TYR A 293 -10.08 -4.58 -0.54
C TYR A 293 -9.70 -3.39 -1.41
N THR A 294 -9.30 -2.28 -0.77
CA THR A 294 -8.92 -1.03 -1.42
C THR A 294 -7.80 -1.23 -2.46
N TYR A 295 -6.71 -1.87 -2.06
CA TYR A 295 -5.59 -2.12 -2.97
C TYR A 295 -5.99 -3.07 -4.10
N GLN A 296 -6.62 -4.21 -3.78
CA GLN A 296 -6.97 -5.22 -4.77
C GLN A 296 -8.01 -4.68 -5.76
N ARG A 297 -8.93 -3.85 -5.29
CA ARG A 297 -9.94 -3.20 -6.14
C ARG A 297 -9.33 -2.25 -7.17
N LEU A 298 -8.26 -1.53 -6.82
CA LEU A 298 -7.47 -0.74 -7.78
C LEU A 298 -6.64 -1.65 -8.70
N ALA A 299 -6.07 -2.72 -8.18
CA ALA A 299 -5.28 -3.68 -8.94
C ALA A 299 -6.13 -4.47 -9.97
N ASP A 300 -7.45 -4.58 -9.78
CA ASP A 300 -8.38 -5.12 -10.78
C ASP A 300 -8.48 -4.25 -12.05
N CYS A 301 -8.16 -2.97 -11.95
CA CYS A 301 -8.31 -2.00 -13.04
C CYS A 301 -6.98 -1.49 -13.58
N LEU A 302 -5.92 -1.52 -12.76
CA LEU A 302 -4.63 -0.88 -12.99
C LEU A 302 -3.49 -1.79 -12.52
N THR A 303 -2.29 -1.50 -12.98
CA THR A 303 -1.08 -2.20 -12.54
C THR A 303 -0.40 -1.44 -11.41
N SER A 304 -0.04 -2.12 -10.33
CA SER A 304 0.75 -1.52 -9.24
C SER A 304 2.21 -1.36 -9.66
N ALA A 305 2.74 -0.16 -9.54
CA ALA A 305 4.13 0.13 -9.84
C ALA A 305 5.08 -0.64 -8.91
N TYR A 306 4.75 -0.71 -7.61
CA TYR A 306 5.60 -1.43 -6.66
C TYR A 306 5.59 -2.95 -6.91
N ARG A 307 4.43 -3.51 -7.32
CA ARG A 307 4.35 -4.92 -7.73
C ARG A 307 5.23 -5.22 -8.95
N GLN A 308 5.29 -4.29 -9.91
CA GLN A 308 6.01 -4.50 -11.17
C GLN A 308 7.51 -4.27 -11.05
N ALA A 309 7.97 -3.27 -10.26
CA ALA A 309 9.37 -2.85 -10.25
C ALA A 309 9.94 -2.59 -8.84
N GLY A 310 9.15 -2.75 -7.79
CA GLY A 310 9.62 -2.63 -6.41
C GLY A 310 10.29 -3.90 -5.92
N ASN A 311 10.96 -3.85 -4.76
CA ASN A 311 11.63 -5.02 -4.18
C ASN A 311 11.44 -5.06 -2.66
N GLY A 312 11.10 -6.24 -2.15
CA GLY A 312 10.82 -6.45 -0.73
C GLY A 312 9.47 -5.87 -0.26
N PRO A 313 9.24 -5.73 1.05
CA PRO A 313 7.96 -5.26 1.60
C PRO A 313 7.69 -3.77 1.35
N GLY A 314 8.73 -2.94 1.15
CA GLY A 314 8.61 -1.55 0.72
C GLY A 314 7.81 -0.66 1.66
N PHE A 315 8.19 -0.60 2.91
CA PHE A 315 7.50 0.23 3.90
C PHE A 315 7.61 1.71 3.56
N THR A 316 6.48 2.37 3.34
CA THR A 316 6.37 3.81 3.09
C THR A 316 6.04 4.59 4.36
N TYR A 317 5.39 3.96 5.35
CA TYR A 317 5.11 4.54 6.65
C TYR A 317 6.16 4.11 7.67
N SER A 318 6.79 5.08 8.34
CA SER A 318 8.03 4.89 9.10
C SER A 318 7.85 4.72 10.61
N GLN A 319 6.62 4.54 11.10
CA GLN A 319 6.42 4.36 12.55
C GLN A 319 7.17 3.12 13.04
N ARG A 320 8.08 3.31 14.01
CA ARG A 320 9.04 2.29 14.47
C ARG A 320 8.42 0.95 14.87
N SER A 321 7.18 0.97 15.35
CA SER A 321 6.49 -0.23 15.86
C SER A 321 5.64 -0.93 14.83
N PHE A 322 5.32 -0.29 13.70
CA PHE A 322 4.44 -0.86 12.68
C PHE A 322 4.77 -0.34 11.28
N PRO A 323 5.89 -0.77 10.70
CA PRO A 323 6.24 -0.39 9.33
C PRO A 323 5.28 -1.04 8.33
N VAL A 324 4.64 -0.23 7.49
CA VAL A 324 3.69 -0.69 6.47
C VAL A 324 3.88 0.08 5.17
N ARG A 325 3.46 -0.52 4.04
CA ARG A 325 3.31 0.17 2.77
C ARG A 325 1.84 0.54 2.60
N ILE A 326 1.53 1.83 2.66
CA ILE A 326 0.19 2.39 2.52
C ILE A 326 0.11 3.47 1.42
N ASP A 327 1.27 3.94 0.95
CA ASP A 327 1.38 4.79 -0.22
C ASP A 327 1.61 3.95 -1.47
N HIS A 328 0.84 4.21 -2.52
CA HIS A 328 0.82 3.39 -3.71
C HIS A 328 0.74 4.25 -4.98
N ILE A 329 1.31 3.74 -6.07
CA ILE A 329 1.15 4.29 -7.42
C ILE A 329 0.70 3.15 -8.32
N PHE A 330 -0.42 3.38 -9.02
CA PHE A 330 -1.00 2.49 -10.01
C PHE A 330 -1.07 3.19 -11.36
N PHE A 331 -1.00 2.43 -12.44
CA PHE A 331 -1.06 2.96 -13.80
C PHE A 331 -1.82 1.99 -14.73
N SER A 332 -2.39 2.54 -15.80
CA SER A 332 -3.10 1.77 -16.82
C SER A 332 -2.13 1.08 -17.79
N SER A 333 -2.64 0.15 -18.61
CA SER A 333 -1.87 -0.62 -19.58
C SER A 333 -1.14 0.20 -20.65
N HIS A 334 -1.37 1.52 -20.71
CA HIS A 334 -0.63 2.45 -21.57
C HIS A 334 0.82 2.71 -21.13
N TRP A 335 1.18 2.24 -19.95
CA TRP A 335 2.48 2.47 -19.33
C TRP A 335 3.13 1.17 -18.90
N ILE A 336 4.46 1.23 -18.78
CA ILE A 336 5.27 0.22 -18.10
C ILE A 336 6.13 0.91 -17.03
N CYS A 337 6.28 0.25 -15.89
CA CYS A 337 7.13 0.75 -14.82
C CYS A 337 8.57 0.28 -15.00
N GLU A 338 9.48 1.21 -15.25
CA GLU A 338 10.92 0.93 -15.37
C GLU A 338 11.58 0.79 -14.01
N SER A 339 11.18 1.65 -13.06
CA SER A 339 11.71 1.61 -11.70
C SER A 339 10.69 2.10 -10.70
N CYS A 340 10.74 1.55 -9.50
CA CYS A 340 9.92 1.95 -8.37
C CYS A 340 10.76 1.86 -7.11
N CYS A 341 11.00 3.01 -6.45
CA CYS A 341 11.81 3.07 -5.24
C CYS A 341 11.16 3.95 -4.17
N ILE A 342 11.56 3.71 -2.93
CA ILE A 342 11.16 4.50 -1.76
C ILE A 342 12.38 5.28 -1.32
N ASP A 343 12.28 6.61 -1.34
CA ASP A 343 13.35 7.48 -0.90
C ASP A 343 13.32 7.65 0.61
N ARG A 344 14.35 7.14 1.28
CA ARG A 344 14.52 7.23 2.73
C ARG A 344 15.51 8.31 3.16
N THR A 345 15.96 9.15 2.24
CA THR A 345 16.90 10.23 2.53
C THR A 345 16.21 11.46 3.12
N ILE A 346 14.91 11.64 2.82
CA ILE A 346 14.06 12.67 3.41
C ILE A 346 13.38 12.15 4.67
N SER A 347 13.37 12.95 5.73
CA SER A 347 12.87 12.57 7.05
C SER A 347 11.89 13.59 7.67
N SER A 348 11.38 14.50 6.85
CA SER A 348 10.45 15.54 7.28
C SER A 348 9.02 15.05 7.61
N SER A 349 8.71 13.81 7.25
CA SER A 349 7.41 13.17 7.50
C SER A 349 7.58 11.79 8.14
N ASP A 350 6.51 11.24 8.69
CA ASP A 350 6.40 9.83 9.08
C ASP A 350 6.12 8.90 7.87
N HIS A 351 6.00 9.46 6.67
CA HIS A 351 6.01 8.73 5.41
C HIS A 351 7.30 8.99 4.63
N TYR A 352 7.60 8.08 3.69
CA TYR A 352 8.67 8.21 2.71
C TYR A 352 8.10 8.39 1.30
N PRO A 353 8.69 9.26 0.46
CA PRO A 353 8.29 9.39 -0.94
C PRO A 353 8.40 8.07 -1.70
N LEU A 354 7.36 7.75 -2.47
CA LEU A 354 7.39 6.70 -3.48
C LEU A 354 7.66 7.34 -4.83
N ILE A 355 8.75 6.94 -5.48
CA ILE A 355 9.23 7.48 -6.76
C ILE A 355 9.15 6.40 -7.82
N VAL A 356 8.48 6.71 -8.92
CA VAL A 356 8.23 5.77 -10.02
C VAL A 356 8.62 6.39 -11.34
N ARG A 357 9.32 5.63 -12.18
CA ARG A 357 9.59 5.98 -13.57
C ARG A 357 8.73 5.12 -14.49
N LEU A 358 7.88 5.77 -15.27
CA LEU A 358 6.97 5.14 -16.22
C LEU A 358 7.39 5.47 -17.64
N ARG A 359 7.40 4.46 -18.51
CA ARG A 359 7.60 4.60 -19.96
C ARG A 359 6.28 4.31 -20.66
N LYS A 360 5.93 5.15 -21.63
CA LYS A 360 4.71 4.99 -22.43
C LYS A 360 4.86 3.85 -23.44
N ILE A 361 3.81 3.07 -23.59
CA ILE A 361 3.72 2.04 -24.63
C ILE A 361 3.02 2.65 -25.85
N THR A 362 3.63 2.55 -27.03
CA THR A 362 2.98 2.88 -28.32
C THR A 362 2.28 1.62 -28.85
N HIS A 363 0.97 1.73 -29.00
CA HIS A 363 0.15 0.68 -29.61
C HIS A 363 0.06 0.84 -31.12
#